data_4a5af9e5261e5905cc70096712d0a9d2
#
_entry.id   4a5af9e5261e5905cc70096712d0a9d2
#
_cell.length_a   1.000
_cell.length_b   1.000
_cell.length_c   1.000
_cell.angle_alpha   90.00
_cell.angle_beta   90.00
_cell.angle_gamma   90.00
#
_symmetry.space_group_name_H-M   'P 1'
#
loop_
_entity.id
_entity.type
_entity.pdbx_description
1 polymer ?
#
loop_
_entity_poly.entity_id
_entity_poly.type
_entity_poly.pdbx_seq_one_letter_code
_entity_poly.pdbx_strand_id
1 'polypeptide(L)'
;MCKSAIYVVNTAAQSVAVGGTIALGSAIRRFGCAVNLNGNSVLLDEAGYYTVDVSIVAAPTTAGTVTATLFNNGVAVPGATASAAVSTAGNPVNLSFESMVRVGCNGNTGVLNVVLTGTASTVTNIAEVVTKI
;
A
#
# COMPACT_ATOMS: atom_id res chain seq x y z
N MET A 1 -2.12 24.84 -7.95
CA MET A 1 -2.66 23.53 -7.62
C MET A 1 -2.07 22.49 -8.56
N CYS A 2 -1.40 21.47 -8.00
CA CYS A 2 -0.73 20.47 -8.82
C CYS A 2 -1.59 19.24 -8.97
N LYS A 3 -1.79 18.79 -10.20
CA LYS A 3 -2.20 17.41 -10.43
C LYS A 3 -0.98 16.54 -10.23
N SER A 4 -1.11 15.47 -9.51
CA SER A 4 0.01 14.61 -9.16
C SER A 4 -0.42 13.17 -9.15
N ALA A 5 0.48 12.30 -9.56
CA ALA A 5 0.28 10.87 -9.46
C ALA A 5 1.63 10.17 -9.31
N ILE A 6 1.60 9.04 -8.64
CA ILE A 6 2.77 8.18 -8.52
C ILE A 6 2.35 6.73 -8.69
N TYR A 7 3.16 5.97 -9.42
CA TYR A 7 2.99 4.55 -9.60
C TYR A 7 4.23 3.86 -9.08
N VAL A 8 4.12 3.14 -7.98
CA VAL A 8 5.22 2.44 -7.35
C VAL A 8 5.02 0.94 -7.48
N VAL A 9 6.09 0.22 -7.72
CA VAL A 9 6.06 -1.22 -7.97
C VAL A 9 7.27 -1.86 -7.29
N ASN A 10 7.04 -3.01 -6.68
CA ASN A 10 8.11 -3.88 -6.22
C ASN A 10 7.82 -5.30 -6.69
N THR A 11 8.62 -5.79 -7.61
CA THR A 11 8.50 -7.14 -8.16
C THR A 11 9.50 -8.12 -7.55
N ALA A 12 10.36 -7.66 -6.65
CA ALA A 12 11.29 -8.52 -5.95
C ALA A 12 10.55 -9.22 -4.80
N ALA A 13 10.76 -10.52 -4.66
CA ALA A 13 10.15 -11.27 -3.58
C ALA A 13 10.67 -10.77 -2.23
N GLN A 14 9.76 -10.59 -1.27
CA GLN A 14 10.12 -10.16 0.07
C GLN A 14 9.32 -10.93 1.11
N SER A 15 9.97 -11.25 2.22
CA SER A 15 9.30 -11.88 3.35
C SER A 15 8.74 -10.78 4.25
N VAL A 16 7.44 -10.84 4.53
CA VAL A 16 6.77 -9.86 5.37
C VAL A 16 6.19 -10.59 6.57
N ALA A 17 6.61 -10.18 7.77
CA ALA A 17 6.10 -10.73 9.02
C ALA A 17 4.73 -10.14 9.34
N VAL A 18 4.01 -10.79 10.25
CA VAL A 18 2.72 -10.27 10.74
C VAL A 18 2.95 -8.88 11.34
N GLY A 19 2.18 -7.89 10.89
CA GLY A 19 2.34 -6.51 11.31
C GLY A 19 3.44 -5.76 10.58
N GLY A 20 4.10 -6.40 9.61
CA GLY A 20 5.18 -5.79 8.85
C GLY A 20 4.68 -4.90 7.73
N THR A 21 5.48 -3.89 7.39
CA THR A 21 5.20 -2.99 6.27
C THR A 21 5.77 -3.59 5.00
N ILE A 22 4.99 -3.56 3.92
CA ILE A 22 5.43 -4.06 2.63
C ILE A 22 6.31 -3.00 1.97
N ALA A 23 7.49 -3.41 1.51
CA ALA A 23 8.41 -2.53 0.80
C ALA A 23 7.85 -2.23 -0.59
N LEU A 24 7.83 -0.95 -0.97
CA LEU A 24 7.18 -0.50 -2.19
C LEU A 24 8.10 -0.48 -3.42
N GLY A 25 9.41 -0.68 -3.20
CA GLY A 25 10.36 -0.73 -4.31
C GLY A 25 10.67 0.64 -4.88
N SER A 26 10.26 0.89 -6.12
CA SER A 26 10.61 2.13 -6.80
C SER A 26 9.42 2.71 -7.56
N ALA A 27 9.48 4.02 -7.77
CA ALA A 27 8.48 4.72 -8.56
C ALA A 27 8.79 4.52 -10.05
N ILE A 28 7.86 3.91 -10.77
CA ILE A 28 7.99 3.71 -12.21
C ILE A 28 7.57 4.96 -12.96
N ARG A 29 6.52 5.61 -12.47
CA ARG A 29 6.00 6.86 -13.05
C ARG A 29 5.65 7.80 -11.91
N ARG A 30 5.99 9.05 -12.09
CA ARG A 30 5.65 10.08 -11.13
C ARG A 30 5.57 11.41 -11.84
N PHE A 31 4.53 12.18 -11.57
CA PHE A 31 4.46 13.56 -12.03
C PHE A 31 3.80 14.42 -10.98
N GLY A 32 4.07 15.72 -11.05
CA GLY A 32 3.52 16.68 -10.12
C GLY A 32 4.36 16.80 -8.86
N CYS A 33 3.86 17.57 -7.90
CA CYS A 33 4.64 17.96 -6.73
C CYS A 33 4.06 17.43 -5.41
N ALA A 34 2.90 16.78 -5.45
CA ALA A 34 2.17 16.43 -4.23
C ALA A 34 2.46 15.02 -3.72
N VAL A 35 3.08 14.16 -4.52
CA VAL A 35 3.32 12.76 -4.16
C VAL A 35 4.79 12.41 -4.34
N ASN A 36 5.34 11.69 -3.38
CA ASN A 36 6.74 11.25 -3.39
C ASN A 36 6.86 9.87 -2.77
N LEU A 37 7.87 9.12 -3.20
CA LEU A 37 8.20 7.85 -2.58
C LEU A 37 9.36 8.08 -1.60
N ASN A 38 9.19 7.63 -0.36
CA ASN A 38 10.23 7.71 0.66
C ASN A 38 10.30 6.38 1.39
N GLY A 39 11.32 5.58 1.05
CA GLY A 39 11.46 4.24 1.64
C GLY A 39 10.26 3.37 1.32
N ASN A 40 9.55 2.92 2.35
CA ASN A 40 8.38 2.06 2.21
C ASN A 40 7.07 2.84 2.31
N SER A 41 7.12 4.15 2.08
CA SER A 41 5.96 5.03 2.24
C SER A 41 5.79 5.91 1.01
N VAL A 42 4.54 6.23 0.71
CA VAL A 42 4.21 7.27 -0.25
C VAL A 42 3.83 8.51 0.55
N LEU A 43 4.52 9.61 0.29
CA LEU A 43 4.28 10.88 0.98
C LEU A 43 3.31 11.73 0.18
N LEU A 44 2.33 12.29 0.88
CA LEU A 44 1.35 13.22 0.32
C LEU A 44 1.66 14.59 0.89
N ASP A 45 2.21 15.47 0.04
CA ASP A 45 2.81 16.73 0.49
C ASP A 45 1.91 17.94 0.36
N GLU A 46 0.72 17.78 -0.19
CA GLU A 46 -0.25 18.87 -0.35
C GLU A 46 -1.60 18.50 0.20
N ALA A 47 -2.34 19.49 0.65
CA ALA A 47 -3.72 19.31 1.07
C ALA A 47 -4.59 18.90 -0.13
N GLY A 48 -5.58 18.07 0.12
CA GLY A 48 -6.51 17.63 -0.91
C GLY A 48 -6.92 16.18 -0.75
N TYR A 49 -7.58 15.65 -1.76
CA TYR A 49 -8.05 14.28 -1.80
C TYR A 49 -7.20 13.48 -2.76
N TYR A 50 -6.91 12.24 -2.39
CA TYR A 50 -6.09 11.33 -3.17
C TYR A 50 -6.81 10.00 -3.31
N THR A 51 -6.78 9.43 -4.50
CA THR A 51 -7.23 8.06 -4.70
C THR A 51 -6.03 7.12 -4.65
N VAL A 52 -6.21 5.97 -4.00
CA VAL A 52 -5.14 4.99 -3.81
C VAL A 52 -5.65 3.63 -4.28
N ASP A 53 -4.93 3.03 -5.22
CA ASP A 53 -5.19 1.67 -5.69
C ASP A 53 -3.99 0.81 -5.35
N VAL A 54 -4.24 -0.33 -4.70
CA VAL A 54 -3.17 -1.25 -4.31
C VAL A 54 -3.51 -2.64 -4.81
N SER A 55 -2.51 -3.31 -5.39
CA SER A 55 -2.62 -4.70 -5.82
C SER A 55 -1.39 -5.45 -5.34
N ILE A 56 -1.62 -6.56 -4.64
CA ILE A 56 -0.56 -7.33 -3.99
C ILE A 56 -0.74 -8.80 -4.36
N VAL A 57 0.37 -9.48 -4.65
CA VAL A 57 0.41 -10.93 -4.73
C VAL A 57 1.21 -11.43 -3.53
N ALA A 58 0.57 -12.16 -2.66
CA ALA A 58 1.16 -12.68 -1.43
C ALA A 58 0.97 -14.18 -1.34
N ALA A 59 2.00 -14.88 -0.90
CA ALA A 59 1.93 -16.32 -0.64
C ALA A 59 2.13 -16.54 0.87
N PRO A 60 1.06 -16.81 1.63
CA PRO A 60 1.20 -17.07 3.07
C PRO A 60 2.10 -18.26 3.34
N THR A 61 2.94 -18.15 4.37
CA THR A 61 3.89 -19.19 4.73
C THR A 61 3.24 -20.31 5.55
N THR A 62 2.03 -20.07 6.05
CA THR A 62 1.20 -21.08 6.74
C THR A 62 -0.22 -20.93 6.27
N ALA A 63 -1.04 -21.99 6.45
CA ALA A 63 -2.46 -21.91 6.16
C ALA A 63 -3.12 -20.90 7.11
N GLY A 64 -4.08 -20.14 6.60
CA GLY A 64 -4.79 -19.13 7.38
C GLY A 64 -5.24 -17.97 6.52
N THR A 65 -5.58 -16.87 7.17
CA THR A 65 -6.05 -15.65 6.50
C THR A 65 -4.95 -14.60 6.52
N VAL A 66 -4.68 -14.01 5.36
CA VAL A 66 -3.77 -12.89 5.23
C VAL A 66 -4.58 -11.64 4.89
N THR A 67 -4.23 -10.51 5.48
CA THR A 67 -4.92 -9.24 5.29
C THR A 67 -3.90 -8.15 5.00
N ALA A 68 -4.18 -7.34 3.99
CA ALA A 68 -3.40 -6.14 3.70
C ALA A 68 -4.26 -4.92 4.00
N THR A 69 -3.68 -3.92 4.64
CA THR A 69 -4.38 -2.70 5.05
C THR A 69 -3.52 -1.49 4.76
N LEU A 70 -4.15 -0.45 4.24
CA LEU A 70 -3.49 0.84 4.02
C LEU A 70 -3.55 1.66 5.30
N PHE A 71 -2.41 2.20 5.71
CA PHE A 71 -2.31 3.11 6.85
C PHE A 71 -1.93 4.49 6.36
N ASN A 72 -2.55 5.50 6.95
CA ASN A 72 -2.21 6.90 6.72
C ASN A 72 -1.79 7.51 8.05
N ASN A 73 -0.55 7.94 8.15
CA ASN A 73 0.03 8.50 9.39
C ASN A 73 -0.11 7.54 10.57
N GLY A 74 0.05 6.24 10.33
CA GLY A 74 -0.03 5.23 11.37
C GLY A 74 -1.44 4.82 11.76
N VAL A 75 -2.46 5.33 11.09
CA VAL A 75 -3.87 5.01 11.37
C VAL A 75 -4.45 4.27 10.17
N ALA A 76 -5.11 3.13 10.42
CA ALA A 76 -5.73 2.36 9.35
C ALA A 76 -6.80 3.18 8.65
N VAL A 77 -6.78 3.19 7.32
CA VAL A 77 -7.79 3.86 6.51
C VAL A 77 -9.02 2.96 6.44
N PRO A 78 -10.18 3.43 6.88
CA PRO A 78 -11.39 2.59 6.84
C PRO A 78 -11.72 2.13 5.42
N GLY A 79 -11.98 0.86 5.26
CA GLY A 79 -12.32 0.27 3.96
C GLY A 79 -11.12 -0.04 3.05
N ALA A 80 -9.93 0.42 3.39
CA ALA A 80 -8.74 0.18 2.58
C ALA A 80 -8.05 -1.12 3.02
N THR A 81 -8.73 -2.23 2.82
CA THR A 81 -8.26 -3.53 3.29
C THR A 81 -8.74 -4.63 2.36
N ALA A 82 -7.95 -5.67 2.24
CA ALA A 82 -8.30 -6.88 1.50
C ALA A 82 -7.79 -8.09 2.26
N SER A 83 -8.59 -9.16 2.26
CA SER A 83 -8.26 -10.40 2.96
C SER A 83 -8.47 -11.59 2.05
N ALA A 84 -7.67 -12.61 2.24
CA ALA A 84 -7.84 -13.88 1.56
C ALA A 84 -7.39 -15.02 2.47
N ALA A 85 -8.04 -16.15 2.36
CA ALA A 85 -7.70 -17.34 3.14
C ALA A 85 -7.08 -18.39 2.23
N VAL A 86 -6.06 -19.07 2.72
CA VAL A 86 -5.44 -20.20 2.02
C VAL A 86 -5.50 -21.42 2.91
N SER A 87 -5.79 -22.57 2.30
CA SER A 87 -5.79 -23.86 3.01
C SER A 87 -4.44 -24.56 2.93
N THR A 88 -3.56 -24.12 2.04
CA THR A 88 -2.23 -24.71 1.83
C THR A 88 -1.19 -23.61 1.85
N ALA A 89 -0.14 -23.82 2.67
CA ALA A 89 0.98 -22.88 2.72
C ALA A 89 1.62 -22.71 1.35
N GLY A 90 2.01 -21.48 1.03
CA GLY A 90 2.69 -21.17 -0.23
C GLY A 90 1.77 -20.89 -1.41
N ASN A 91 0.47 -21.06 -1.28
CA ASN A 91 -0.46 -20.72 -2.35
C ASN A 91 -0.56 -19.21 -2.49
N PRO A 92 -0.32 -18.65 -3.68
CA PRO A 92 -0.42 -17.19 -3.87
C PRO A 92 -1.87 -16.74 -3.91
N VAL A 93 -2.12 -15.58 -3.32
CA VAL A 93 -3.41 -14.91 -3.37
C VAL A 93 -3.22 -13.47 -3.82
N ASN A 94 -4.24 -12.91 -4.42
CA ASN A 94 -4.26 -11.52 -4.86
C ASN A 94 -5.07 -10.70 -3.85
N LEU A 95 -4.43 -9.68 -3.29
CA LEU A 95 -5.07 -8.74 -2.38
C LEU A 95 -5.09 -7.38 -3.07
N SER A 96 -6.27 -6.90 -3.40
CA SER A 96 -6.39 -5.58 -4.02
C SER A 96 -7.51 -4.79 -3.37
N PHE A 97 -7.28 -3.49 -3.25
CA PHE A 97 -8.28 -2.59 -2.70
C PHE A 97 -8.06 -1.20 -3.22
N GLU A 98 -9.10 -0.40 -3.08
CA GLU A 98 -9.15 0.99 -3.52
C GLU A 98 -9.64 1.83 -2.36
N SER A 99 -9.12 3.05 -2.24
CA SER A 99 -9.60 3.96 -1.21
C SER A 99 -9.36 5.40 -1.62
N MET A 100 -9.92 6.29 -0.82
CA MET A 100 -9.70 7.73 -0.95
C MET A 100 -9.21 8.24 0.39
N VAL A 101 -8.13 9.00 0.36
CA VAL A 101 -7.57 9.62 1.56
C VAL A 101 -7.57 11.13 1.41
N ARG A 102 -7.65 11.82 2.53
CA ARG A 102 -7.65 13.28 2.57
C ARG A 102 -6.49 13.79 3.41
N VAL A 103 -5.82 14.82 2.89
CA VAL A 103 -4.83 15.58 3.65
C VAL A 103 -5.43 16.93 3.96
N GLY A 104 -5.48 17.30 5.24
CA GLY A 104 -6.08 18.56 5.68
C GLY A 104 -5.24 19.77 5.29
N CYS A 105 -5.87 20.95 5.39
CA CYS A 105 -5.29 22.21 4.91
C CYS A 105 -4.30 22.87 5.87
N ASN A 106 -4.03 22.29 7.02
CA ASN A 106 -3.27 22.94 8.10
C ASN A 106 -1.78 22.59 8.09
N GLY A 107 -1.18 22.46 6.91
CA GLY A 107 0.22 22.09 6.79
C GLY A 107 0.46 20.60 7.06
N ASN A 108 -0.59 19.80 7.14
CA ASN A 108 -0.48 18.37 7.34
C ASN A 108 0.03 17.68 6.09
N THR A 109 0.70 16.57 6.31
CA THR A 109 1.12 15.69 5.24
C THR A 109 0.56 14.30 5.49
N GLY A 110 0.47 13.48 4.45
CA GLY A 110 0.07 12.09 4.58
C GLY A 110 1.26 11.18 4.37
N VAL A 111 1.31 10.09 5.11
CA VAL A 111 2.33 9.04 4.93
C VAL A 111 1.57 7.74 4.77
N LEU A 112 1.61 7.17 3.57
CA LEU A 112 0.86 5.96 3.23
C LEU A 112 1.75 4.75 3.31
N ASN A 113 1.35 3.76 4.12
CA ASN A 113 2.03 2.47 4.23
C ASN A 113 1.03 1.35 4.01
N VAL A 114 1.49 0.23 3.47
CA VAL A 114 0.70 -0.98 3.37
C VAL A 114 1.25 -1.99 4.37
N VAL A 115 0.41 -2.45 5.27
CA VAL A 115 0.78 -3.37 6.36
C VAL A 115 0.08 -4.69 6.16
N LEU A 116 0.82 -5.78 6.36
CA LEU A 116 0.32 -7.14 6.25
C LEU A 116 0.04 -7.69 7.65
N THR A 117 -1.14 -8.29 7.84
CA THR A 117 -1.53 -8.91 9.09
C THR A 117 -2.13 -10.29 8.86
N GLY A 118 -2.39 -11.00 9.94
CA GLY A 118 -2.96 -12.34 9.91
C GLY A 118 -1.91 -13.41 9.82
N THR A 119 -1.33 -13.61 8.65
CA THR A 119 -0.32 -14.64 8.40
C THR A 119 0.88 -14.01 7.72
N ALA A 120 2.09 -14.35 8.17
CA ALA A 120 3.31 -13.94 7.48
C ALA A 120 3.30 -14.50 6.07
N SER A 121 3.80 -13.73 5.12
CA SER A 121 3.73 -14.08 3.70
C SER A 121 4.99 -13.68 2.96
N THR A 122 5.23 -14.35 1.84
CA THR A 122 6.18 -13.88 0.83
C THR A 122 5.41 -13.06 -0.18
N VAL A 123 5.72 -11.77 -0.27
CA VAL A 123 5.08 -10.87 -1.24
C VAL A 123 5.96 -10.85 -2.47
N THR A 124 5.40 -11.28 -3.60
CA THR A 124 6.14 -11.38 -4.85
C THR A 124 5.87 -10.21 -5.78
N ASN A 125 4.82 -9.46 -5.51
CA ASN A 125 4.49 -8.27 -6.31
C ASN A 125 3.61 -7.33 -5.49
N ILE A 126 3.92 -6.06 -5.55
CA ILE A 126 3.02 -5.01 -5.08
C ILE A 126 3.07 -3.86 -6.08
N ALA A 127 1.91 -3.36 -6.43
CA ALA A 127 1.75 -2.19 -7.27
C ALA A 127 0.78 -1.23 -6.59
N GLU A 128 1.18 0.02 -6.50
CA GLU A 128 0.35 1.03 -5.86
C GLU A 128 0.31 2.27 -6.73
N VAL A 129 -0.89 2.78 -6.98
CA VAL A 129 -1.12 4.03 -7.70
C VAL A 129 -1.77 5.01 -6.76
N VAL A 130 -1.19 6.19 -6.61
CA VAL A 130 -1.75 7.28 -5.82
C VAL A 130 -1.93 8.47 -6.73
N THR A 131 -3.15 8.97 -6.81
CA THR A 131 -3.49 10.10 -7.68
C THR A 131 -4.18 11.18 -6.87
N LYS A 132 -3.69 12.41 -6.98
CA LYS A 132 -4.36 13.56 -6.40
C LYS A 132 -5.50 14.00 -7.31
N ILE A 133 -6.68 14.13 -6.75
CA ILE A 133 -7.86 14.59 -7.47
C ILE A 133 -7.86 16.11 -7.58
#